data_9789adbc4e0e24dcd11badadd0c6c7fa
#
_entry.id   9789adbc4e0e24dcd11badadd0c6c7fa
#
_cell.length_a   1.000
_cell.length_b   1.000
_cell.length_c   1.000
_cell.angle_alpha   90.00
_cell.angle_beta   90.00
_cell.angle_gamma   90.00
#
_symmetry.space_group_name_H-M   'P 1'
#
loop_
_entity.id
_entity.type
_entity.pdbx_description
1 polymer ?
#
loop_
_entity_poly.entity_id
_entity_poly.type
_entity_poly.pdbx_seq_one_letter_code
_entity_poly.pdbx_strand_id
1 'polypeptide(L)'
;MRAIAGTSERARLTLALAAGKGSGAAGRLLNIGGGTSFPGAIARRIDPLVLQKVAAASKGRKAVISGSNGKTTTCRMLAALAQANGISVAQNRAGSNLLKGVTSVAVREADLRGRMDAQLILLEIDEAIVRRAAPEVAPDMILVTNIFRDQLDRFGELYSLARMLETAVEALPAHASVVLNGDDALVASLAPSAPARRLYFGLRAGGVGAQVPEHAADTIRCVRCQHPLAYRRVYMSHLGDYECPGCGSRRPDLDVAITCVHASPDGGTDVTAETPAGTVQMHVPLPGLYNVYNAAAALAAAFTLGTLEPANARHALGGLRPAFGRLEEISAGDRLAVLSFVKNPTSYNATLRQILQRPGRKHVLAAHSNTAVDGEDFAWLWDVDLEQLVPDLASLVVSGTRAEEVALRMKYAGFTDMRVIPGRQDALDTALAQTPPGQPLYILAGYTPMREFRRIMQRRGWVPPFWEE
;
A
#
# COMPACT_ATOMS: atom_id res chain seq x y z
N MET A 1 -14.03 -42.50 17.03
CA MET A 1 -14.23 -41.06 17.32
C MET A 1 -13.41 -40.13 16.41
N ARG A 2 -12.10 -40.33 16.14
CA ARG A 2 -11.31 -39.44 15.22
C ARG A 2 -11.85 -39.38 13.79
N ALA A 3 -12.38 -40.43 13.21
CA ALA A 3 -12.92 -40.46 11.85
C ALA A 3 -14.24 -39.68 11.69
N ILE A 4 -15.11 -39.70 12.71
CA ILE A 4 -16.40 -38.97 12.73
C ILE A 4 -16.16 -37.47 12.92
N ALA A 5 -15.20 -37.06 13.75
CA ALA A 5 -14.81 -35.65 13.91
C ALA A 5 -14.26 -35.09 12.60
N GLY A 6 -13.42 -35.85 11.87
CA GLY A 6 -12.88 -35.43 10.58
C GLY A 6 -13.92 -35.28 9.46
N THR A 7 -15.02 -36.04 9.49
CA THR A 7 -16.14 -35.92 8.52
C THR A 7 -16.98 -34.69 8.78
N SER A 8 -17.28 -34.38 10.04
CA SER A 8 -18.02 -33.19 10.45
C SER A 8 -17.23 -31.90 10.12
N GLU A 9 -15.92 -31.89 10.35
CA GLU A 9 -15.07 -30.75 10.05
C GLU A 9 -14.94 -30.47 8.54
N ARG A 10 -14.83 -31.53 7.72
CA ARG A 10 -14.84 -31.41 6.26
C ARG A 10 -16.17 -30.88 5.73
N ALA A 11 -17.28 -31.40 6.24
CA ALA A 11 -18.62 -30.92 5.86
C ALA A 11 -18.79 -29.45 6.21
N ARG A 12 -18.32 -29.02 7.39
CA ARG A 12 -18.35 -27.61 7.83
C ARG A 12 -17.53 -26.70 6.91
N LEU A 13 -16.30 -27.11 6.55
CA LEU A 13 -15.45 -26.38 5.60
C LEU A 13 -16.15 -26.23 4.24
N THR A 14 -16.67 -27.36 3.68
CA THR A 14 -17.38 -27.35 2.40
C THR A 14 -18.58 -26.40 2.43
N LEU A 15 -19.38 -26.44 3.50
CA LEU A 15 -20.53 -25.54 3.68
C LEU A 15 -20.08 -24.07 3.76
N ALA A 16 -19.00 -23.77 4.50
CA ALA A 16 -18.47 -22.42 4.62
C ALA A 16 -17.99 -21.86 3.27
N LEU A 17 -17.28 -22.69 2.49
CA LEU A 17 -16.81 -22.31 1.15
C LEU A 17 -17.97 -22.13 0.16
N ALA A 18 -18.94 -23.05 0.16
CA ALA A 18 -20.11 -22.95 -0.72
C ALA A 18 -20.96 -21.70 -0.41
N ALA A 19 -21.26 -21.45 0.86
CA ALA A 19 -22.00 -20.25 1.29
C ALA A 19 -21.24 -18.97 0.99
N GLY A 20 -19.94 -18.94 1.22
CA GLY A 20 -19.09 -17.79 0.88
C GLY A 20 -19.06 -17.52 -0.62
N LYS A 21 -18.87 -18.54 -1.46
CA LYS A 21 -18.93 -18.41 -2.94
C LYS A 21 -20.30 -17.94 -3.42
N GLY A 22 -21.36 -18.52 -2.91
CA GLY A 22 -22.76 -18.13 -3.24
C GLY A 22 -23.04 -16.67 -2.87
N SER A 23 -22.63 -16.24 -1.69
CA SER A 23 -22.79 -14.85 -1.26
C SER A 23 -21.98 -13.86 -2.11
N GLY A 24 -20.81 -14.24 -2.57
CA GLY A 24 -20.00 -13.43 -3.49
C GLY A 24 -20.65 -13.29 -4.86
N ALA A 25 -21.29 -14.35 -5.38
CA ALA A 25 -22.05 -14.32 -6.62
C ALA A 25 -23.29 -13.43 -6.49
N ALA A 26 -24.08 -13.61 -5.42
CA ALA A 26 -25.26 -12.78 -5.13
C ALA A 26 -24.90 -11.29 -4.96
N GLY A 27 -23.82 -10.98 -4.24
CA GLY A 27 -23.36 -9.61 -4.04
C GLY A 27 -22.99 -8.89 -5.35
N ARG A 28 -22.42 -9.62 -6.33
CA ARG A 28 -22.15 -9.09 -7.67
C ARG A 28 -23.41 -8.84 -8.46
N LEU A 29 -24.36 -9.80 -8.45
CA LEU A 29 -25.65 -9.67 -9.16
C LEU A 29 -26.50 -8.52 -8.62
N LEU A 30 -26.51 -8.31 -7.32
CA LEU A 30 -27.31 -7.29 -6.65
C LEU A 30 -26.61 -5.92 -6.56
N ASN A 31 -25.37 -5.82 -7.07
CA ASN A 31 -24.57 -4.59 -7.02
C ASN A 31 -24.38 -4.04 -5.58
N ILE A 32 -24.45 -4.91 -4.57
CA ILE A 32 -24.30 -4.56 -3.15
C ILE A 32 -22.84 -4.52 -2.79
N GLY A 33 -22.30 -3.33 -2.64
CA GLY A 33 -21.06 -2.99 -1.97
C GLY A 33 -19.85 -3.87 -2.30
N GLY A 34 -19.30 -3.78 -3.51
CA GLY A 34 -17.98 -4.31 -3.91
C GLY A 34 -17.65 -5.78 -3.60
N GLY A 35 -18.42 -6.48 -2.79
CA GLY A 35 -18.32 -7.92 -2.50
C GLY A 35 -16.97 -8.46 -1.99
N THR A 36 -15.99 -7.60 -1.72
CA THR A 36 -14.59 -8.03 -1.52
C THR A 36 -14.33 -8.71 -0.17
N SER A 37 -15.06 -8.31 0.89
CA SER A 37 -14.90 -8.88 2.24
C SER A 37 -16.09 -9.72 2.72
N PHE A 38 -17.23 -9.63 2.03
CA PHE A 38 -18.48 -10.30 2.42
C PHE A 38 -18.40 -11.84 2.32
N PRO A 39 -17.85 -12.44 1.25
CA PRO A 39 -17.67 -13.88 1.17
C PRO A 39 -16.89 -14.47 2.35
N GLY A 40 -15.78 -13.84 2.72
CA GLY A 40 -14.97 -14.26 3.85
C GLY A 40 -15.67 -14.08 5.19
N ALA A 41 -16.47 -13.01 5.34
CA ALA A 41 -17.25 -12.81 6.57
C ALA A 41 -18.28 -13.92 6.78
N ILE A 42 -19.01 -14.33 5.73
CA ILE A 42 -19.98 -15.44 5.79
C ILE A 42 -19.28 -16.76 6.05
N ALA A 43 -18.21 -17.06 5.32
CA ALA A 43 -17.46 -18.28 5.49
C ALA A 43 -16.92 -18.43 6.92
N ARG A 44 -16.36 -17.36 7.51
CA ARG A 44 -15.86 -17.37 8.90
C ARG A 44 -16.97 -17.49 9.94
N ARG A 45 -18.19 -17.08 9.63
CA ARG A 45 -19.33 -17.25 10.54
C ARG A 45 -19.77 -18.73 10.63
N ILE A 46 -19.60 -19.47 9.54
CA ILE A 46 -19.89 -20.92 9.48
C ILE A 46 -18.71 -21.72 10.01
N ASP A 47 -17.50 -21.42 9.54
CA ASP A 47 -16.25 -22.05 10.00
C ASP A 47 -15.21 -20.97 10.33
N PRO A 48 -15.01 -20.61 11.61
CA PRO A 48 -14.01 -19.63 12.03
C PRO A 48 -12.57 -19.95 11.58
N LEU A 49 -12.26 -21.23 11.37
CA LEU A 49 -10.95 -21.74 10.96
C LEU A 49 -10.83 -21.94 9.43
N VAL A 50 -11.77 -21.45 8.63
CA VAL A 50 -11.79 -21.64 7.18
C VAL A 50 -10.49 -21.20 6.52
N LEU A 51 -9.92 -20.04 6.90
CA LEU A 51 -8.65 -19.53 6.35
C LEU A 51 -7.50 -20.48 6.68
N GLN A 52 -7.38 -20.90 7.93
CA GLN A 52 -6.35 -21.83 8.39
C GLN A 52 -6.43 -23.18 7.66
N LYS A 53 -7.64 -23.74 7.51
CA LYS A 53 -7.86 -25.01 6.83
C LYS A 53 -7.50 -24.94 5.35
N VAL A 54 -7.90 -23.85 4.68
CA VAL A 54 -7.56 -23.61 3.26
C VAL A 54 -6.06 -23.38 3.09
N ALA A 55 -5.44 -22.56 3.94
CA ALA A 55 -4.00 -22.32 3.88
C ALA A 55 -3.18 -23.62 4.09
N ALA A 56 -3.60 -24.47 5.04
CA ALA A 56 -2.96 -25.75 5.31
C ALA A 56 -3.15 -26.78 4.18
N ALA A 57 -4.29 -26.74 3.47
CA ALA A 57 -4.57 -27.65 2.35
C ALA A 57 -3.89 -27.22 1.04
N SER A 58 -3.45 -25.96 0.94
CA SER A 58 -2.84 -25.37 -0.26
C SER A 58 -1.34 -25.58 -0.28
N LYS A 59 -0.79 -26.05 -1.41
CA LYS A 59 0.63 -26.36 -1.59
C LYS A 59 1.48 -25.16 -2.03
N GLY A 60 0.85 -24.12 -2.56
CA GLY A 60 1.55 -22.92 -3.01
C GLY A 60 2.26 -22.19 -1.88
N ARG A 61 3.38 -21.52 -2.21
CA ARG A 61 4.07 -20.64 -1.25
C ARG A 61 3.17 -19.50 -0.83
N LYS A 62 3.20 -19.16 0.45
CA LYS A 62 2.36 -18.12 1.05
C LYS A 62 3.22 -16.95 1.49
N ALA A 63 2.96 -15.78 0.94
CA ALA A 63 3.64 -14.55 1.31
C ALA A 63 2.65 -13.52 1.85
N VAL A 64 3.01 -12.92 2.97
CA VAL A 64 2.29 -11.81 3.60
C VAL A 64 3.07 -10.53 3.35
N ILE A 65 2.38 -9.49 2.87
CA ILE A 65 2.93 -8.15 2.65
C ILE A 65 2.19 -7.18 3.55
N SER A 66 2.94 -6.50 4.42
CA SER A 66 2.41 -5.56 5.41
C SER A 66 3.24 -4.28 5.48
N GLY A 67 2.79 -3.31 6.29
CA GLY A 67 3.41 -1.98 6.48
C GLY A 67 2.45 -0.84 6.13
N SER A 68 2.78 0.40 6.47
CA SER A 68 1.86 1.53 6.36
C SER A 68 1.53 1.92 4.92
N ASN A 69 2.54 2.01 4.06
CA ASN A 69 2.39 2.43 2.66
C ASN A 69 2.98 1.41 1.68
N GLY A 70 2.46 1.39 0.45
CA GLY A 70 3.03 0.59 -0.65
C GLY A 70 2.56 -0.86 -0.74
N LYS A 71 1.83 -1.41 0.23
CA LYS A 71 1.36 -2.80 0.28
C LYS A 71 0.76 -3.30 -1.04
N THR A 72 -0.28 -2.64 -1.51
CA THR A 72 -1.02 -3.03 -2.73
C THR A 72 -0.14 -2.99 -3.97
N THR A 73 0.67 -1.93 -4.11
CA THR A 73 1.56 -1.78 -5.26
C THR A 73 2.66 -2.84 -5.26
N THR A 74 3.27 -3.11 -4.09
CA THR A 74 4.27 -4.17 -3.93
C THR A 74 3.68 -5.55 -4.25
N CYS A 75 2.45 -5.86 -3.76
CA CYS A 75 1.76 -7.11 -4.12
C CYS A 75 1.56 -7.24 -5.64
N ARG A 76 1.11 -6.17 -6.31
CA ARG A 76 0.89 -6.19 -7.77
C ARG A 76 2.21 -6.35 -8.54
N MET A 77 3.27 -5.66 -8.12
CA MET A 77 4.60 -5.79 -8.73
C MET A 77 5.15 -7.21 -8.55
N LEU A 78 5.05 -7.77 -7.34
CA LEU A 78 5.47 -9.15 -7.07
C LEU A 78 4.67 -10.17 -7.87
N ALA A 79 3.35 -9.98 -7.97
CA ALA A 79 2.51 -10.83 -8.79
C ALA A 79 2.91 -10.78 -10.27
N ALA A 80 3.19 -9.59 -10.81
CA ALA A 80 3.63 -9.40 -12.18
C ALA A 80 5.00 -10.06 -12.44
N LEU A 81 5.96 -9.91 -11.53
CA LEU A 81 7.26 -10.60 -11.59
C LEU A 81 7.10 -12.12 -11.59
N ALA A 82 6.25 -12.68 -10.72
CA ALA A 82 6.00 -14.10 -10.65
C ALA A 82 5.29 -14.62 -11.93
N GLN A 83 4.29 -13.91 -12.42
CA GLN A 83 3.54 -14.25 -13.63
C GLN A 83 4.40 -14.20 -14.90
N ALA A 84 5.35 -13.24 -14.99
CA ALA A 84 6.32 -13.18 -16.08
C ALA A 84 7.21 -14.44 -16.16
N ASN A 85 7.31 -15.18 -15.04
CA ASN A 85 8.02 -16.45 -14.93
C ASN A 85 7.08 -17.68 -14.95
N GLY A 86 5.85 -17.50 -15.41
CA GLY A 86 4.87 -18.60 -15.57
C GLY A 86 4.27 -19.10 -14.26
N ILE A 87 4.42 -18.38 -13.14
CA ILE A 87 3.92 -18.78 -11.83
C ILE A 87 2.48 -18.27 -11.65
N SER A 88 1.57 -19.18 -11.34
CA SER A 88 0.18 -18.84 -11.03
C SER A 88 0.06 -18.19 -9.65
N VAL A 89 -0.67 -17.06 -9.58
CA VAL A 89 -0.76 -16.21 -8.37
C VAL A 89 -2.21 -16.04 -7.94
N ALA A 90 -2.49 -16.29 -6.66
CA ALA A 90 -3.72 -15.89 -5.98
C ALA A 90 -3.41 -14.71 -5.05
N GLN A 91 -4.22 -13.65 -5.10
CA GLN A 91 -4.02 -12.47 -4.27
C GLN A 91 -5.34 -11.81 -3.85
N ASN A 92 -5.34 -11.10 -2.74
CA ASN A 92 -6.50 -10.30 -2.36
C ASN A 92 -6.60 -9.01 -3.20
N ARG A 93 -7.83 -8.60 -3.46
CA ARG A 93 -8.09 -7.34 -4.17
C ARG A 93 -7.70 -6.14 -3.30
N ALA A 94 -7.30 -5.05 -3.93
CA ALA A 94 -6.97 -3.81 -3.28
C ALA A 94 -8.04 -3.39 -2.24
N GLY A 95 -7.60 -2.96 -1.06
CA GLY A 95 -8.47 -2.56 0.04
C GLY A 95 -9.13 -3.70 0.84
N SER A 96 -8.85 -4.97 0.52
CA SER A 96 -9.37 -6.14 1.25
C SER A 96 -8.33 -6.76 2.19
N ASN A 97 -7.61 -5.93 2.93
CA ASN A 97 -6.45 -6.29 3.75
C ASN A 97 -6.80 -6.66 5.21
N LEU A 98 -8.07 -6.60 5.60
CA LEU A 98 -8.54 -7.09 6.90
C LEU A 98 -8.85 -8.60 6.84
N LEU A 99 -8.92 -9.27 7.99
CA LEU A 99 -9.07 -10.72 8.11
C LEU A 99 -10.24 -11.31 7.27
N LYS A 100 -11.36 -10.59 7.20
CA LYS A 100 -12.51 -10.98 6.36
C LYS A 100 -12.17 -10.92 4.87
N GLY A 101 -11.43 -9.90 4.45
CA GLY A 101 -10.98 -9.73 3.07
C GLY A 101 -9.95 -10.79 2.67
N VAL A 102 -8.96 -11.04 3.52
CA VAL A 102 -7.97 -12.11 3.34
C VAL A 102 -8.68 -13.47 3.23
N THR A 103 -9.66 -13.74 4.10
CA THR A 103 -10.46 -14.98 4.01
C THR A 103 -11.25 -15.07 2.71
N SER A 104 -11.68 -13.93 2.14
CA SER A 104 -12.39 -13.93 0.85
C SER A 104 -11.53 -14.44 -0.31
N VAL A 105 -10.19 -14.27 -0.26
CA VAL A 105 -9.28 -14.91 -1.23
C VAL A 105 -9.39 -16.41 -1.13
N ALA A 106 -9.23 -16.95 0.09
CA ALA A 106 -9.33 -18.38 0.33
C ALA A 106 -10.66 -18.96 -0.18
N VAL A 107 -11.78 -18.25 0.09
CA VAL A 107 -13.11 -18.64 -0.38
C VAL A 107 -13.22 -18.61 -1.91
N ARG A 108 -12.67 -17.59 -2.56
CA ARG A 108 -12.76 -17.41 -4.01
C ARG A 108 -11.93 -18.44 -4.77
N GLU A 109 -10.67 -18.59 -4.35
CA GLU A 109 -9.66 -19.38 -5.08
C GLU A 109 -9.70 -20.87 -4.74
N ALA A 110 -10.13 -21.24 -3.52
CA ALA A 110 -10.18 -22.65 -3.15
C ALA A 110 -11.32 -23.42 -3.85
N ASP A 111 -11.09 -24.70 -4.12
CA ASP A 111 -12.15 -25.65 -4.44
C ASP A 111 -13.02 -25.94 -3.18
N LEU A 112 -14.09 -26.73 -3.32
CA LEU A 112 -14.96 -27.08 -2.18
C LEU A 112 -14.29 -28.03 -1.17
N ARG A 113 -13.11 -28.56 -1.49
CA ARG A 113 -12.25 -29.33 -0.58
C ARG A 113 -11.25 -28.46 0.16
N GLY A 114 -11.25 -27.14 -0.10
CA GLY A 114 -10.38 -26.16 0.52
C GLY A 114 -8.98 -26.06 -0.10
N ARG A 115 -8.74 -26.52 -1.33
CA ARG A 115 -7.43 -26.45 -2.00
C ARG A 115 -7.40 -25.28 -2.95
N MET A 116 -6.38 -24.45 -2.86
CA MET A 116 -6.02 -23.45 -3.87
C MET A 116 -4.94 -24.03 -4.79
N ASP A 117 -5.13 -23.87 -6.09
CA ASP A 117 -4.22 -24.40 -7.12
C ASP A 117 -3.12 -23.41 -7.52
N ALA A 118 -3.10 -22.23 -6.91
CA ALA A 118 -2.07 -21.23 -7.14
C ALA A 118 -0.72 -21.66 -6.56
N GLN A 119 0.36 -21.45 -7.34
CA GLN A 119 1.73 -21.72 -6.91
C GLN A 119 2.25 -20.69 -5.92
N LEU A 120 1.69 -19.46 -5.98
CA LEU A 120 2.00 -18.36 -5.07
C LEU A 120 0.71 -17.72 -4.56
N ILE A 121 0.59 -17.63 -3.25
CA ILE A 121 -0.52 -16.98 -2.54
C ILE A 121 0.01 -15.73 -1.89
N LEU A 122 -0.34 -14.56 -2.45
CA LEU A 122 0.06 -13.25 -1.96
C LEU A 122 -1.06 -12.62 -1.17
N LEU A 123 -0.78 -12.28 0.08
CA LEU A 123 -1.76 -11.68 0.97
C LEU A 123 -1.28 -10.30 1.45
N GLU A 124 -1.94 -9.27 0.96
CA GLU A 124 -1.85 -7.93 1.55
C GLU A 124 -2.60 -7.94 2.88
N ILE A 125 -1.91 -7.66 3.98
CA ILE A 125 -2.48 -7.69 5.33
C ILE A 125 -2.16 -6.36 6.03
N ASP A 126 -3.19 -5.78 6.64
CA ASP A 126 -3.05 -4.60 7.47
C ASP A 126 -2.18 -4.88 8.69
N GLU A 127 -1.28 -3.98 9.04
CA GLU A 127 -0.30 -4.13 10.10
C GLU A 127 -0.92 -4.44 11.47
N ALA A 128 -2.11 -3.91 11.74
CA ALA A 128 -2.79 -4.13 13.01
C ALA A 128 -3.34 -5.56 13.19
N ILE A 129 -3.59 -6.26 12.07
CA ILE A 129 -4.15 -7.61 12.12
C ILE A 129 -3.16 -8.71 11.74
N VAL A 130 -1.96 -8.36 11.27
CA VAL A 130 -0.97 -9.34 10.81
C VAL A 130 -0.67 -10.40 11.88
N ARG A 131 -0.57 -10.02 13.16
CA ARG A 131 -0.36 -10.94 14.28
C ARG A 131 -1.46 -11.99 14.45
N ARG A 132 -2.70 -11.69 13.99
CA ARG A 132 -3.84 -12.61 14.02
C ARG A 132 -3.92 -13.44 12.75
N ALA A 133 -3.58 -12.85 11.61
CA ALA A 133 -3.69 -13.51 10.32
C ALA A 133 -2.50 -14.46 10.04
N ALA A 134 -1.29 -14.10 10.44
CA ALA A 134 -0.10 -14.89 10.18
C ALA A 134 -0.17 -16.33 10.73
N PRO A 135 -0.65 -16.59 11.96
CA PRO A 135 -0.83 -17.97 12.46
C PRO A 135 -1.86 -18.78 11.66
N GLU A 136 -2.92 -18.13 11.12
CA GLU A 136 -3.91 -18.82 10.30
C GLU A 136 -3.37 -19.13 8.88
N VAL A 137 -2.53 -18.25 8.33
CA VAL A 137 -1.94 -18.37 7.01
C VAL A 137 -0.73 -19.29 7.01
N ALA A 138 0.05 -19.29 8.09
CA ALA A 138 1.37 -19.93 8.19
C ALA A 138 2.26 -19.55 6.98
N PRO A 139 2.66 -18.28 6.85
CA PRO A 139 3.37 -17.80 5.67
C PRO A 139 4.81 -18.32 5.59
N ASP A 140 5.27 -18.58 4.37
CA ASP A 140 6.67 -18.86 4.09
C ASP A 140 7.53 -17.59 4.09
N MET A 141 6.87 -16.42 3.95
CA MET A 141 7.53 -15.10 3.98
C MET A 141 6.60 -14.03 4.53
N ILE A 142 7.15 -13.15 5.38
CA ILE A 142 6.54 -11.85 5.70
C ILE A 142 7.45 -10.74 5.15
N LEU A 143 6.87 -9.79 4.40
CA LEU A 143 7.52 -8.58 3.95
C LEU A 143 6.92 -7.37 4.66
N VAL A 144 7.77 -6.49 5.19
CA VAL A 144 7.37 -5.21 5.79
C VAL A 144 7.95 -4.08 4.95
N THR A 145 7.06 -3.26 4.36
CA THR A 145 7.46 -2.17 3.47
C THR A 145 8.03 -0.96 4.20
N ASN A 146 7.32 -0.46 5.19
CA ASN A 146 7.67 0.71 5.99
C ASN A 146 6.68 0.86 7.15
N ILE A 147 7.04 1.67 8.15
CA ILE A 147 6.16 2.06 9.24
C ILE A 147 6.12 3.58 9.32
N PHE A 148 4.96 4.16 9.00
CA PHE A 148 4.66 5.59 9.10
C PHE A 148 3.48 5.83 10.02
N ARG A 149 3.36 7.02 10.59
CA ARG A 149 2.15 7.44 11.27
C ARG A 149 0.94 7.31 10.34
N ASP A 150 -0.04 6.55 10.76
CA ASP A 150 -1.26 6.30 10.00
C ASP A 150 -2.40 6.00 10.96
N GLN A 151 -3.43 6.85 10.98
CA GLN A 151 -4.62 6.67 11.81
C GLN A 151 -4.28 6.31 13.27
N LEU A 152 -3.53 7.19 13.97
CA LEU A 152 -3.07 6.97 15.34
C LEU A 152 -4.22 6.72 16.33
N ASP A 153 -5.38 7.31 16.08
CA ASP A 153 -6.63 7.10 16.81
C ASP A 153 -7.13 5.65 16.76
N ARG A 154 -6.84 4.91 15.68
CA ARG A 154 -7.26 3.51 15.52
C ARG A 154 -6.24 2.49 16.03
N PHE A 155 -4.97 2.77 15.83
CA PHE A 155 -3.91 1.76 16.01
C PHE A 155 -2.91 2.14 17.10
N GLY A 156 -3.05 3.34 17.68
CA GLY A 156 -2.12 3.86 18.66
C GLY A 156 -0.82 4.35 18.03
N GLU A 157 0.20 4.53 18.85
CA GLU A 157 1.47 5.07 18.42
C GLU A 157 2.25 4.12 17.49
N LEU A 158 3.19 4.68 16.73
CA LEU A 158 4.07 4.04 15.77
C LEU A 158 4.73 2.75 16.32
N TYR A 159 5.22 2.82 17.57
CA TYR A 159 5.83 1.68 18.26
C TYR A 159 4.84 0.55 18.59
N SER A 160 3.56 0.85 18.69
CA SER A 160 2.52 -0.17 18.90
C SER A 160 2.32 -0.99 17.62
N LEU A 161 2.32 -0.35 16.45
CA LEU A 161 2.29 -1.03 15.16
C LEU A 161 3.54 -1.89 14.95
N ALA A 162 4.73 -1.35 15.29
CA ALA A 162 5.96 -2.10 15.22
C ALA A 162 5.91 -3.38 16.07
N ARG A 163 5.43 -3.31 17.31
CA ARG A 163 5.26 -4.49 18.19
C ARG A 163 4.28 -5.53 17.63
N MET A 164 3.21 -5.10 16.96
CA MET A 164 2.27 -6.03 16.31
C MET A 164 2.93 -6.79 15.16
N LEU A 165 3.75 -6.11 14.36
CA LEU A 165 4.54 -6.71 13.30
C LEU A 165 5.64 -7.62 13.87
N GLU A 166 6.35 -7.16 14.89
CA GLU A 166 7.39 -7.92 15.60
C GLU A 166 6.86 -9.27 16.10
N THR A 167 5.70 -9.27 16.79
CA THR A 167 5.05 -10.50 17.25
C THR A 167 4.77 -11.48 16.10
N ALA A 168 4.35 -10.98 14.92
CA ALA A 168 4.10 -11.83 13.78
C ALA A 168 5.38 -12.39 13.16
N VAL A 169 6.47 -11.61 13.15
CA VAL A 169 7.78 -12.03 12.65
C VAL A 169 8.44 -13.03 13.60
N GLU A 170 8.36 -12.83 14.91
CA GLU A 170 8.90 -13.74 15.93
C GLU A 170 8.25 -15.13 15.87
N ALA A 171 6.97 -15.18 15.48
CA ALA A 171 6.23 -16.43 15.35
C ALA A 171 6.58 -17.24 14.08
N LEU A 172 7.39 -16.68 13.17
CA LEU A 172 7.80 -17.38 11.95
C LEU A 172 8.74 -18.55 12.26
N PRO A 173 8.55 -19.70 11.63
CA PRO A 173 9.46 -20.83 11.79
C PRO A 173 10.79 -20.58 11.06
N ALA A 174 11.83 -21.32 11.43
CA ALA A 174 13.19 -21.17 10.88
C ALA A 174 13.29 -21.36 9.35
N HIS A 175 12.36 -22.10 8.73
CA HIS A 175 12.34 -22.28 7.28
C HIS A 175 11.70 -21.10 6.53
N ALA A 176 10.97 -20.23 7.24
CA ALA A 176 10.39 -19.03 6.66
C ALA A 176 11.43 -17.90 6.53
N SER A 177 11.03 -16.86 5.83
CA SER A 177 11.86 -15.66 5.64
C SER A 177 11.13 -14.39 6.07
N VAL A 178 11.89 -13.40 6.50
CA VAL A 178 11.40 -12.03 6.68
C VAL A 178 12.17 -11.08 5.79
N VAL A 179 11.45 -10.26 5.03
CA VAL A 179 11.99 -9.25 4.11
C VAL A 179 11.66 -7.88 4.67
N LEU A 180 12.67 -7.10 5.02
CA LEU A 180 12.55 -5.84 5.73
C LEU A 180 13.15 -4.69 4.94
N ASN A 181 12.53 -3.51 5.03
CA ASN A 181 13.12 -2.29 4.51
C ASN A 181 14.31 -1.87 5.40
N GLY A 182 15.53 -1.98 4.87
CA GLY A 182 16.74 -1.61 5.58
C GLY A 182 16.90 -0.11 5.79
N ASP A 183 16.23 0.71 4.96
CA ASP A 183 16.28 2.17 5.03
C ASP A 183 15.32 2.75 6.10
N ASP A 184 14.43 1.92 6.66
CA ASP A 184 13.54 2.27 7.78
C ASP A 184 14.12 1.71 9.08
N ALA A 185 14.63 2.58 9.96
CA ALA A 185 15.30 2.16 11.20
C ALA A 185 14.39 1.33 12.14
N LEU A 186 13.08 1.61 12.14
CA LEU A 186 12.12 0.88 12.94
C LEU A 186 11.83 -0.50 12.34
N VAL A 187 11.62 -0.58 11.02
CA VAL A 187 11.41 -1.84 10.31
C VAL A 187 12.65 -2.72 10.36
N ALA A 188 13.84 -2.16 10.14
CA ALA A 188 15.10 -2.90 10.18
C ALA A 188 15.39 -3.52 11.55
N SER A 189 14.85 -2.94 12.62
CA SER A 189 15.02 -3.40 14.00
C SER A 189 14.01 -4.47 14.45
N LEU A 190 13.00 -4.80 13.63
CA LEU A 190 11.94 -5.73 14.03
C LEU A 190 12.51 -7.13 14.33
N ALA A 191 12.12 -7.71 15.46
CA ALA A 191 12.34 -9.10 15.85
C ALA A 191 13.77 -9.63 15.57
N PRO A 192 14.82 -9.03 16.12
CA PRO A 192 16.20 -9.40 15.82
C PRO A 192 16.54 -10.85 16.17
N SER A 193 15.79 -11.46 17.09
CA SER A 193 15.97 -12.83 17.56
C SER A 193 15.08 -13.85 16.84
N ALA A 194 14.28 -13.44 15.85
CA ALA A 194 13.43 -14.35 15.10
C ALA A 194 14.26 -15.43 14.40
N PRO A 195 13.81 -16.71 14.41
CA PRO A 195 14.56 -17.82 13.80
C PRO A 195 14.51 -17.78 12.25
N ALA A 196 13.58 -17.01 11.67
CA ALA A 196 13.39 -16.89 10.23
C ALA A 196 14.61 -16.20 9.56
N ARG A 197 14.93 -16.61 8.33
CA ARG A 197 15.97 -15.97 7.52
C ARG A 197 15.58 -14.52 7.22
N ARG A 198 16.52 -13.60 7.47
CA ARG A 198 16.31 -12.17 7.30
C ARG A 198 16.98 -11.66 6.04
N LEU A 199 16.26 -10.83 5.27
CA LEU A 199 16.77 -10.12 4.10
C LEU A 199 16.37 -8.64 4.18
N TYR A 200 17.26 -7.79 3.69
CA TYR A 200 17.03 -6.34 3.68
C TYR A 200 17.03 -5.79 2.25
N PHE A 201 16.05 -4.92 1.98
CA PHE A 201 16.00 -4.16 0.73
C PHE A 201 16.08 -2.66 1.03
N GLY A 202 16.50 -1.88 0.04
CA GLY A 202 16.57 -0.42 0.15
C GLY A 202 17.22 0.22 -1.05
N LEU A 203 17.62 1.49 -0.91
CA LEU A 203 18.25 2.28 -1.95
C LEU A 203 19.72 2.54 -1.62
N ARG A 204 20.57 2.48 -2.65
CA ARG A 204 21.98 2.87 -2.64
C ARG A 204 22.28 3.80 -3.82
N ALA A 205 21.23 4.38 -4.41
CA ALA A 205 21.34 5.21 -5.59
C ALA A 205 21.96 6.57 -5.28
N GLY A 206 22.98 6.96 -6.03
CA GLY A 206 23.46 8.32 -6.10
C GLY A 206 22.49 9.23 -6.87
N GLY A 207 22.56 10.56 -6.62
CA GLY A 207 21.77 11.53 -7.39
C GLY A 207 20.31 11.69 -6.98
N VAL A 208 19.79 10.86 -6.06
CA VAL A 208 18.42 10.98 -5.51
C VAL A 208 18.47 11.15 -3.99
N GLY A 209 17.46 11.83 -3.43
CA GLY A 209 17.32 12.09 -1.99
C GLY A 209 17.99 13.39 -1.53
N ALA A 210 17.98 13.59 -0.21
CA ALA A 210 18.48 14.77 0.51
C ALA A 210 19.47 14.39 1.60
N GLN A 211 20.04 15.38 2.28
CA GLN A 211 20.94 15.15 3.43
C GLN A 211 20.19 15.18 4.77
N VAL A 212 19.03 15.77 4.81
CA VAL A 212 18.22 15.98 6.03
C VAL A 212 16.86 15.33 5.87
N PRO A 213 16.32 14.70 6.92
CA PRO A 213 14.93 14.21 6.92
C PRO A 213 13.92 15.33 6.65
N GLU A 214 12.81 14.96 6.07
CA GLU A 214 11.66 15.85 5.87
C GLU A 214 11.09 16.31 7.22
N HIS A 215 10.40 17.45 7.24
CA HIS A 215 9.78 17.99 8.46
C HIS A 215 8.84 16.97 9.14
N ALA A 216 8.10 16.22 8.37
CA ALA A 216 7.15 15.20 8.84
C ALA A 216 7.78 13.79 8.99
N ALA A 217 9.09 13.68 9.17
CA ALA A 217 9.75 12.38 9.37
C ALA A 217 9.41 11.76 10.72
N ASP A 218 8.99 10.50 10.71
CA ASP A 218 8.48 9.82 11.91
C ASP A 218 9.57 9.21 12.79
N THR A 219 10.52 8.51 12.19
CA THR A 219 11.58 7.78 12.91
C THR A 219 12.93 8.46 12.76
N ILE A 220 13.12 9.57 13.48
CA ILE A 220 14.38 10.34 13.48
C ILE A 220 15.28 10.06 14.69
N ARG A 221 14.84 9.15 15.57
CA ARG A 221 15.60 8.75 16.78
C ARG A 221 15.92 7.27 16.73
N CYS A 222 17.08 6.93 17.27
CA CYS A 222 17.53 5.55 17.39
C CYS A 222 16.55 4.73 18.24
N VAL A 223 16.11 3.58 17.71
CA VAL A 223 15.20 2.68 18.41
C VAL A 223 15.80 2.11 19.69
N ARG A 224 17.15 2.00 19.76
CA ARG A 224 17.86 1.42 20.90
C ARG A 224 18.15 2.41 22.03
N CYS A 225 18.60 3.63 21.71
CA CYS A 225 19.10 4.58 22.71
C CYS A 225 18.45 5.96 22.64
N GLN A 226 17.50 6.18 21.74
CA GLN A 226 16.76 7.43 21.56
C GLN A 226 17.61 8.64 21.15
N HIS A 227 18.92 8.45 20.86
CA HIS A 227 19.75 9.50 20.30
C HIS A 227 19.26 9.86 18.89
N PRO A 228 19.29 11.13 18.45
CA PRO A 228 19.01 11.50 17.06
C PRO A 228 19.86 10.69 16.07
N LEU A 229 19.24 10.22 15.01
CA LEU A 229 19.94 9.52 13.93
C LEU A 229 20.64 10.55 13.03
N ALA A 230 21.87 10.24 12.64
CA ALA A 230 22.58 10.94 11.59
C ALA A 230 22.33 10.22 10.25
N TYR A 231 22.13 10.97 9.18
CA TYR A 231 21.89 10.43 7.86
C TYR A 231 23.02 10.82 6.90
N ARG A 232 23.56 9.84 6.21
CA ARG A 232 24.42 10.09 5.05
C ARG A 232 23.57 10.53 3.85
N ARG A 233 22.37 9.96 3.74
CA ARG A 233 21.38 10.28 2.71
C ARG A 233 19.98 9.88 3.18
N VAL A 234 19.03 10.76 2.95
CA VAL A 234 17.60 10.51 3.12
C VAL A 234 16.96 10.41 1.74
N TYR A 235 16.26 9.33 1.48
CA TYR A 235 15.59 9.13 0.20
C TYR A 235 14.14 9.62 0.22
N MET A 236 13.42 9.38 1.32
CA MET A 236 12.03 9.78 1.46
C MET A 236 11.64 9.81 2.95
N SER A 237 11.14 10.93 3.45
CA SER A 237 10.75 11.11 4.85
C SER A 237 11.91 10.77 5.81
N HIS A 238 11.86 9.66 6.54
CA HIS A 238 12.92 9.14 7.39
C HIS A 238 13.65 7.92 6.81
N LEU A 239 13.27 7.50 5.60
CA LEU A 239 13.92 6.36 4.94
C LEU A 239 15.27 6.78 4.37
N GLY A 240 16.34 6.07 4.75
CA GLY A 240 17.66 6.45 4.27
C GLY A 240 18.83 5.64 4.81
N ASP A 241 20.03 6.12 4.51
CA ASP A 241 21.27 5.60 5.03
C ASP A 241 21.59 6.29 6.36
N TYR A 242 21.20 5.66 7.45
CA TYR A 242 21.28 6.19 8.81
C TYR A 242 22.35 5.50 9.66
N GLU A 243 22.85 6.25 10.65
CA GLU A 243 23.70 5.77 11.73
C GLU A 243 23.36 6.51 13.04
N CYS A 244 23.44 5.81 14.16
CA CYS A 244 23.27 6.41 15.48
C CYS A 244 24.64 6.78 16.09
N PRO A 245 24.96 8.07 16.25
CA PRO A 245 26.20 8.48 16.89
C PRO A 245 26.33 8.03 18.36
N GLY A 246 25.19 7.79 19.03
CA GLY A 246 25.16 7.44 20.46
C GLY A 246 25.50 5.97 20.75
N CYS A 247 25.08 5.02 19.91
CA CYS A 247 25.27 3.59 20.17
C CYS A 247 25.83 2.80 18.99
N GLY A 248 26.17 3.45 17.87
CA GLY A 248 26.71 2.78 16.68
C GLY A 248 25.70 1.92 15.90
N SER A 249 24.41 1.94 16.26
CA SER A 249 23.38 1.26 15.47
C SER A 249 23.28 1.91 14.10
N ARG A 250 23.31 1.13 13.03
CA ARG A 250 23.33 1.65 11.66
C ARG A 250 22.43 0.84 10.76
N ARG A 251 22.15 1.39 9.58
CA ARG A 251 21.46 0.69 8.51
C ARG A 251 22.15 -0.65 8.22
N PRO A 252 21.40 -1.76 8.15
CA PRO A 252 21.97 -3.05 7.76
C PRO A 252 22.47 -3.03 6.31
N ASP A 253 23.36 -3.95 5.97
CA ASP A 253 23.73 -4.22 4.60
C ASP A 253 22.51 -4.71 3.84
N LEU A 254 22.34 -4.21 2.60
CA LEU A 254 21.17 -4.53 1.77
C LEU A 254 21.46 -5.76 0.92
N ASP A 255 20.60 -6.78 1.00
CA ASP A 255 20.61 -7.94 0.11
C ASP A 255 20.08 -7.56 -1.29
N VAL A 256 19.10 -6.68 -1.35
CA VAL A 256 18.56 -6.12 -2.60
C VAL A 256 18.64 -4.59 -2.54
N ALA A 257 19.51 -4.01 -3.36
CA ALA A 257 19.78 -2.59 -3.37
C ALA A 257 19.49 -1.97 -4.73
N ILE A 258 18.61 -0.96 -4.79
CA ILE A 258 18.51 -0.13 -6.00
C ILE A 258 19.72 0.80 -6.06
N THR A 259 20.53 0.64 -7.09
CA THR A 259 21.80 1.38 -7.26
C THR A 259 21.69 2.52 -8.27
N CYS A 260 20.70 2.47 -9.15
CA CYS A 260 20.47 3.51 -10.16
C CYS A 260 18.98 3.81 -10.30
N VAL A 261 18.65 5.08 -10.45
CA VAL A 261 17.27 5.57 -10.64
C VAL A 261 17.30 6.68 -11.67
N HIS A 262 16.61 6.48 -12.80
CA HIS A 262 16.49 7.46 -13.87
C HIS A 262 15.02 7.67 -14.23
N ALA A 263 14.61 8.93 -14.42
CA ALA A 263 13.30 9.21 -14.99
C ALA A 263 13.27 8.70 -16.45
N SER A 264 12.21 7.98 -16.78
CA SER A 264 12.00 7.49 -18.13
C SER A 264 11.19 8.49 -18.98
N PRO A 265 11.46 8.65 -20.28
CA PRO A 265 10.74 9.58 -21.15
C PRO A 265 9.23 9.32 -21.23
N ASP A 266 8.79 8.11 -20.97
CA ASP A 266 7.37 7.69 -20.95
C ASP A 266 6.63 7.99 -19.64
N GLY A 267 7.30 8.66 -18.68
CA GLY A 267 6.74 9.05 -17.38
C GLY A 267 6.95 8.04 -16.26
N GLY A 268 7.62 6.91 -16.54
CA GLY A 268 8.03 5.93 -15.52
C GLY A 268 9.41 6.20 -14.96
N THR A 269 9.98 5.18 -14.34
CA THR A 269 11.31 5.20 -13.73
C THR A 269 12.10 3.95 -14.12
N ASP A 270 13.27 4.11 -14.74
CA ASP A 270 14.19 3.02 -14.99
C ASP A 270 15.11 2.82 -13.80
N VAL A 271 15.18 1.60 -13.28
CA VAL A 271 15.96 1.24 -12.12
C VAL A 271 16.95 0.12 -12.41
N THR A 272 18.11 0.18 -11.77
CA THR A 272 19.03 -0.94 -11.68
C THR A 272 19.12 -1.39 -10.24
N ALA A 273 18.98 -2.68 -10.00
CA ALA A 273 19.09 -3.30 -8.69
C ALA A 273 20.21 -4.32 -8.65
N GLU A 274 20.98 -4.33 -7.57
CA GLU A 274 21.84 -5.45 -7.20
C GLU A 274 21.05 -6.42 -6.33
N THR A 275 21.08 -7.69 -6.68
CA THR A 275 20.41 -8.77 -5.95
C THR A 275 21.36 -9.96 -5.80
N PRO A 276 21.13 -10.88 -4.87
CA PRO A 276 21.95 -12.11 -4.79
C PRO A 276 21.85 -13.00 -6.04
N ALA A 277 20.84 -12.80 -6.90
CA ALA A 277 20.70 -13.48 -8.19
C ALA A 277 21.42 -12.74 -9.34
N GLY A 278 22.08 -11.62 -9.06
CA GLY A 278 22.75 -10.77 -10.03
C GLY A 278 22.09 -9.41 -10.22
N THR A 279 22.56 -8.65 -11.19
CA THR A 279 22.04 -7.31 -11.52
C THR A 279 20.73 -7.43 -12.29
N VAL A 280 19.74 -6.69 -11.86
CA VAL A 280 18.40 -6.59 -12.47
C VAL A 280 18.19 -5.18 -13.00
N GLN A 281 17.81 -5.06 -14.27
CA GLN A 281 17.31 -3.81 -14.84
C GLN A 281 15.79 -3.92 -14.98
N MET A 282 15.07 -2.89 -14.58
CA MET A 282 13.61 -2.91 -14.58
C MET A 282 13.05 -1.53 -14.89
N HIS A 283 12.03 -1.50 -15.75
CA HIS A 283 11.20 -0.33 -15.96
C HIS A 283 10.01 -0.35 -15.00
N VAL A 284 9.89 0.68 -14.16
CA VAL A 284 8.75 0.90 -13.26
C VAL A 284 7.83 1.94 -13.89
N PRO A 285 6.69 1.56 -14.47
CA PRO A 285 5.81 2.50 -15.21
C PRO A 285 5.05 3.47 -14.29
N LEU A 286 5.32 3.42 -13.00
CA LEU A 286 4.70 4.24 -11.98
C LEU A 286 5.71 5.28 -11.48
N PRO A 287 5.40 6.59 -11.56
CA PRO A 287 6.32 7.62 -11.15
C PRO A 287 6.48 7.68 -9.63
N GLY A 288 7.63 8.24 -9.19
CA GLY A 288 7.91 8.57 -7.80
C GLY A 288 8.74 7.54 -7.06
N LEU A 289 9.60 8.06 -6.18
CA LEU A 289 10.61 7.28 -5.45
C LEU A 289 9.98 6.20 -4.54
N TYR A 290 8.75 6.42 -4.05
CA TYR A 290 8.03 5.40 -3.28
C TYR A 290 7.69 4.16 -4.14
N ASN A 291 7.51 4.31 -5.47
CA ASN A 291 7.33 3.16 -6.37
C ASN A 291 8.65 2.43 -6.64
N VAL A 292 9.76 3.13 -6.57
CA VAL A 292 11.10 2.51 -6.58
C VAL A 292 11.30 1.63 -5.32
N TYR A 293 10.87 2.11 -4.14
CA TYR A 293 10.84 1.28 -2.93
C TYR A 293 9.92 0.07 -3.04
N ASN A 294 8.72 0.25 -3.62
CA ASN A 294 7.80 -0.87 -3.86
C ASN A 294 8.41 -1.91 -4.81
N ALA A 295 9.17 -1.46 -5.82
CA ALA A 295 9.89 -2.33 -6.75
C ALA A 295 11.05 -3.07 -6.06
N ALA A 296 11.85 -2.39 -5.23
CA ALA A 296 12.89 -3.02 -4.43
C ALA A 296 12.33 -4.11 -3.51
N ALA A 297 11.21 -3.81 -2.83
CA ALA A 297 10.50 -4.77 -2.00
C ALA A 297 10.00 -5.97 -2.79
N ALA A 298 9.41 -5.75 -3.97
CA ALA A 298 8.91 -6.81 -4.84
C ALA A 298 10.05 -7.69 -5.38
N LEU A 299 11.20 -7.11 -5.76
CA LEU A 299 12.40 -7.85 -6.17
C LEU A 299 12.95 -8.70 -5.03
N ALA A 300 13.06 -8.14 -3.82
CA ALA A 300 13.52 -8.88 -2.64
C ALA A 300 12.59 -10.05 -2.30
N ALA A 301 11.28 -9.84 -2.39
CA ALA A 301 10.29 -10.89 -2.19
C ALA A 301 10.37 -11.97 -3.29
N ALA A 302 10.48 -11.56 -4.55
CA ALA A 302 10.58 -12.49 -5.68
C ALA A 302 11.86 -13.35 -5.59
N PHE A 303 12.99 -12.75 -5.21
CA PHE A 303 14.22 -13.48 -4.93
C PHE A 303 14.02 -14.49 -3.79
N THR A 304 13.48 -14.03 -2.66
CA THR A 304 13.26 -14.85 -1.46
C THR A 304 12.35 -16.06 -1.74
N LEU A 305 11.33 -15.86 -2.56
CA LEU A 305 10.38 -16.90 -2.95
C LEU A 305 10.87 -17.77 -4.11
N GLY A 306 12.06 -17.52 -4.67
CA GLY A 306 12.59 -18.26 -5.82
C GLY A 306 11.76 -18.06 -7.08
N THR A 307 11.14 -16.89 -7.23
CA THR A 307 10.29 -16.51 -8.37
C THR A 307 10.92 -15.41 -9.23
N LEU A 308 12.13 -14.98 -8.91
CA LEU A 308 12.88 -13.97 -9.65
C LEU A 308 13.75 -14.61 -10.72
N GLU A 309 13.47 -14.25 -11.98
CA GLU A 309 14.36 -14.47 -13.11
C GLU A 309 14.79 -13.09 -13.62
N PRO A 310 16.07 -12.68 -13.45
CA PRO A 310 16.53 -11.35 -13.78
C PRO A 310 16.25 -10.94 -15.23
N ALA A 311 16.38 -11.86 -16.18
CA ALA A 311 16.14 -11.60 -17.60
C ALA A 311 14.69 -11.16 -17.89
N ASN A 312 13.72 -11.68 -17.14
CA ASN A 312 12.31 -11.39 -17.34
C ASN A 312 11.83 -10.13 -16.58
N ALA A 313 12.62 -9.65 -15.62
CA ALA A 313 12.20 -8.54 -14.72
C ALA A 313 12.01 -7.22 -15.49
N ARG A 314 12.80 -6.98 -16.57
CA ARG A 314 12.79 -5.71 -17.30
C ARG A 314 11.42 -5.30 -17.80
N HIS A 315 10.66 -6.25 -18.32
CA HIS A 315 9.34 -6.00 -18.91
C HIS A 315 8.17 -6.51 -18.09
N ALA A 316 8.45 -7.17 -16.96
CA ALA A 316 7.41 -7.77 -16.12
C ALA A 316 6.37 -6.75 -15.63
N LEU A 317 6.78 -5.52 -15.38
CA LEU A 317 5.92 -4.46 -14.89
C LEU A 317 5.23 -3.64 -15.98
N GLY A 318 5.49 -3.88 -17.27
CA GLY A 318 5.01 -3.04 -18.38
C GLY A 318 3.49 -2.91 -18.48
N GLY A 319 2.74 -3.89 -17.97
CA GLY A 319 1.27 -3.85 -17.89
C GLY A 319 0.71 -3.21 -16.62
N LEU A 320 1.57 -2.78 -15.68
CA LEU A 320 1.10 -2.19 -14.43
C LEU A 320 0.56 -0.78 -14.66
N ARG A 321 -0.66 -0.57 -14.19
CA ARG A 321 -1.28 0.75 -14.11
C ARG A 321 -1.31 1.21 -12.65
N PRO A 322 -1.38 2.53 -12.38
CA PRO A 322 -1.60 3.01 -11.03
C PRO A 322 -2.74 2.23 -10.36
N ALA A 323 -2.54 1.83 -9.11
CA ALA A 323 -3.65 1.27 -8.33
C ALA A 323 -4.71 2.35 -8.14
N PHE A 324 -5.95 1.94 -7.97
CA PHE A 324 -7.09 2.79 -7.66
C PHE A 324 -6.71 3.99 -6.76
N GLY A 325 -6.97 5.21 -7.24
CA GLY A 325 -6.68 6.45 -6.51
C GLY A 325 -5.18 6.71 -6.26
N ARG A 326 -4.28 6.29 -7.14
CA ARG A 326 -2.84 6.57 -7.03
C ARG A 326 -2.36 7.37 -8.23
N LEU A 327 -2.64 8.69 -8.24
CA LEU A 327 -2.47 9.57 -9.39
C LEU A 327 -3.20 9.02 -10.63
N GLU A 328 -4.40 8.53 -10.41
CA GLU A 328 -5.24 7.96 -11.45
C GLU A 328 -5.72 9.05 -12.38
N GLU A 329 -5.31 8.97 -13.65
CA GLU A 329 -5.72 9.91 -14.68
C GLU A 329 -7.08 9.51 -15.26
N ILE A 330 -8.04 10.42 -15.22
CA ILE A 330 -9.43 10.21 -15.58
C ILE A 330 -9.86 11.28 -16.58
N SER A 331 -10.34 10.88 -17.74
CA SER A 331 -10.95 11.80 -18.70
C SER A 331 -12.32 12.24 -18.21
N ALA A 332 -12.43 13.48 -17.74
CA ALA A 332 -13.65 14.07 -17.22
C ALA A 332 -14.28 15.00 -18.27
N GLY A 333 -14.84 14.42 -19.32
CA GLY A 333 -15.32 15.15 -20.50
C GLY A 333 -14.14 15.69 -21.32
N ASP A 334 -14.07 17.01 -21.48
CA ASP A 334 -12.98 17.73 -22.15
C ASP A 334 -11.78 18.03 -21.23
N ARG A 335 -11.78 17.56 -20.00
CA ARG A 335 -10.80 17.85 -18.95
C ARG A 335 -10.14 16.60 -18.41
N LEU A 336 -8.94 16.76 -17.89
CA LEU A 336 -8.20 15.71 -17.19
C LEU A 336 -8.36 15.90 -15.68
N ALA A 337 -8.86 14.88 -14.98
CA ALA A 337 -8.82 14.80 -13.53
C ALA A 337 -7.76 13.79 -13.09
N VAL A 338 -6.96 14.14 -12.09
CA VAL A 338 -5.93 13.26 -11.51
C VAL A 338 -6.31 12.98 -10.07
N LEU A 339 -6.82 11.78 -9.82
CA LEU A 339 -7.33 11.37 -8.50
C LEU A 339 -6.23 10.73 -7.66
N SER A 340 -6.02 11.27 -6.44
CA SER A 340 -5.04 10.76 -5.50
C SER A 340 -5.62 10.52 -4.12
N PHE A 341 -5.44 9.30 -3.63
CA PHE A 341 -5.72 8.92 -2.25
C PHE A 341 -4.55 9.35 -1.35
N VAL A 342 -4.83 10.20 -0.38
CA VAL A 342 -3.88 10.71 0.60
C VAL A 342 -4.45 10.52 2.01
N LYS A 343 -3.70 9.86 2.90
CA LYS A 343 -4.20 9.44 4.21
C LYS A 343 -3.29 9.75 5.39
N ASN A 344 -2.07 10.19 5.11
CA ASN A 344 -1.08 10.56 6.10
C ASN A 344 -0.08 11.56 5.51
N PRO A 345 0.74 12.26 6.32
CA PRO A 345 1.66 13.30 5.84
C PRO A 345 2.60 12.79 4.74
N THR A 346 3.18 11.61 4.92
CA THR A 346 4.15 11.04 3.96
C THR A 346 3.51 10.79 2.59
N SER A 347 2.31 10.22 2.54
CA SER A 347 1.59 9.99 1.27
C SER A 347 1.17 11.30 0.61
N TYR A 348 0.79 12.29 1.41
CA TYR A 348 0.41 13.61 0.92
C TYR A 348 1.62 14.33 0.32
N ASN A 349 2.71 14.44 1.08
CA ASN A 349 3.95 15.10 0.63
C ASN A 349 4.54 14.43 -0.60
N ALA A 350 4.51 13.09 -0.66
CA ALA A 350 4.93 12.36 -1.85
C ALA A 350 4.08 12.69 -3.08
N THR A 351 2.76 12.84 -2.91
CA THR A 351 1.84 13.24 -3.98
C THR A 351 2.08 14.69 -4.40
N LEU A 352 2.26 15.61 -3.45
CA LEU A 352 2.56 17.02 -3.74
C LEU A 352 3.83 17.15 -4.58
N ARG A 353 4.91 16.46 -4.23
CA ARG A 353 6.17 16.49 -5.00
C ARG A 353 5.96 16.08 -6.45
N GLN A 354 5.15 15.05 -6.72
CA GLN A 354 4.87 14.62 -8.08
C GLN A 354 4.01 15.62 -8.86
N ILE A 355 3.03 16.21 -8.20
CA ILE A 355 2.20 17.25 -8.80
C ILE A 355 3.06 18.47 -9.15
N LEU A 356 3.94 18.89 -8.24
CA LEU A 356 4.81 20.05 -8.42
C LEU A 356 5.86 19.86 -9.52
N GLN A 357 6.30 18.64 -9.79
CA GLN A 357 7.19 18.33 -10.92
C GLN A 357 6.54 18.53 -12.29
N ARG A 358 5.21 18.46 -12.37
CA ARG A 358 4.50 18.74 -13.64
C ARG A 358 4.48 20.24 -13.91
N PRO A 359 4.65 20.71 -15.15
CA PRO A 359 4.62 22.13 -15.48
C PRO A 359 3.22 22.74 -15.28
N GLY A 360 3.16 24.07 -15.16
CA GLY A 360 1.93 24.85 -15.09
C GLY A 360 1.34 25.01 -13.68
N ARG A 361 0.35 25.90 -13.61
CA ARG A 361 -0.39 26.20 -12.36
C ARG A 361 -1.26 25.02 -11.95
N LYS A 362 -1.51 24.88 -10.64
CA LYS A 362 -2.22 23.75 -10.07
C LYS A 362 -3.66 24.12 -9.71
N HIS A 363 -4.60 23.35 -10.24
CA HIS A 363 -6.01 23.40 -9.87
C HIS A 363 -6.29 22.22 -8.94
N VAL A 364 -6.73 22.48 -7.72
CA VAL A 364 -6.81 21.44 -6.67
C VAL A 364 -8.21 21.36 -6.09
N LEU A 365 -8.69 20.14 -5.92
CA LEU A 365 -9.83 19.78 -5.09
C LEU A 365 -9.33 18.91 -3.94
N ALA A 366 -9.28 19.46 -2.73
CA ALA A 366 -8.88 18.73 -1.53
C ALA A 366 -10.13 18.31 -0.74
N ALA A 367 -10.26 17.01 -0.44
CA ALA A 367 -11.44 16.52 0.24
C ALA A 367 -11.11 15.48 1.32
N HIS A 368 -11.50 15.79 2.55
CA HIS A 368 -11.27 14.94 3.70
C HIS A 368 -12.51 14.75 4.56
N SER A 369 -12.59 13.61 5.22
CA SER A 369 -13.69 13.25 6.11
C SER A 369 -13.14 12.55 7.36
N ASN A 370 -13.92 12.56 8.42
CA ASN A 370 -13.61 11.91 9.70
C ASN A 370 -14.53 10.71 9.97
N THR A 371 -14.78 9.92 8.93
CA THR A 371 -15.52 8.67 9.13
C THR A 371 -14.62 7.66 9.85
N ALA A 372 -15.22 6.65 10.48
CA ALA A 372 -14.46 5.58 11.14
C ALA A 372 -13.46 4.86 10.24
N VAL A 373 -13.60 4.97 8.90
CA VAL A 373 -12.67 4.40 7.92
C VAL A 373 -11.53 5.35 7.58
N ASP A 374 -11.79 6.67 7.63
CA ASP A 374 -10.77 7.70 7.36
C ASP A 374 -9.87 7.99 8.57
N GLY A 375 -10.32 7.62 9.78
CA GLY A 375 -9.75 8.03 11.07
C GLY A 375 -10.40 9.30 11.60
N GLU A 376 -10.54 9.39 12.91
CA GLU A 376 -11.15 10.55 13.58
C GLU A 376 -10.16 11.68 13.78
N ASP A 377 -8.88 11.33 14.03
CA ASP A 377 -7.80 12.31 14.16
C ASP A 377 -7.36 12.82 12.80
N PHE A 378 -7.52 14.11 12.58
CA PHE A 378 -7.13 14.82 11.38
C PHE A 378 -5.96 15.80 11.61
N ALA A 379 -5.38 15.83 12.82
CA ALA A 379 -4.28 16.73 13.19
C ALA A 379 -3.04 16.52 12.33
N TRP A 380 -2.86 15.32 11.76
CA TRP A 380 -1.77 14.99 10.85
C TRP A 380 -1.69 15.92 9.61
N LEU A 381 -2.78 16.60 9.24
CA LEU A 381 -2.75 17.56 8.13
C LEU A 381 -1.79 18.73 8.39
N TRP A 382 -1.52 19.05 9.66
CA TRP A 382 -0.58 20.10 10.04
C TRP A 382 0.88 19.73 9.77
N ASP A 383 1.19 18.46 9.62
CA ASP A 383 2.51 17.94 9.25
C ASP A 383 2.72 17.84 7.73
N VAL A 384 1.71 18.22 6.92
CA VAL A 384 1.82 18.23 5.46
C VAL A 384 2.44 19.57 5.01
N ASP A 385 3.42 19.52 4.11
CA ASP A 385 4.16 20.66 3.56
C ASP A 385 3.33 21.42 2.49
N LEU A 386 2.13 21.88 2.85
CA LEU A 386 1.20 22.56 1.93
C LEU A 386 1.76 23.90 1.44
N GLU A 387 2.67 24.50 2.17
CA GLU A 387 3.39 25.72 1.79
C GLU A 387 4.10 25.58 0.44
N GLN A 388 4.58 24.38 0.09
CA GLN A 388 5.23 24.11 -1.19
C GLN A 388 4.26 24.21 -2.38
N LEU A 389 2.96 23.98 -2.15
CA LEU A 389 1.94 24.04 -3.20
C LEU A 389 1.53 25.48 -3.52
N VAL A 390 1.54 26.38 -2.53
CA VAL A 390 0.98 27.72 -2.62
C VAL A 390 1.52 28.57 -3.77
N PRO A 391 2.83 28.59 -4.07
CA PRO A 391 3.36 29.39 -5.19
C PRO A 391 2.78 29.02 -6.54
N ASP A 392 2.46 27.76 -6.74
CA ASP A 392 1.95 27.22 -8.01
C ASP A 392 0.42 27.05 -8.02
N LEU A 393 -0.27 27.30 -6.92
CA LEU A 393 -1.71 27.09 -6.79
C LEU A 393 -2.49 28.18 -7.53
N ALA A 394 -3.36 27.77 -8.45
CA ALA A 394 -4.22 28.65 -9.23
C ALA A 394 -5.65 28.71 -8.69
N SER A 395 -6.20 27.58 -8.27
CA SER A 395 -7.52 27.48 -7.65
C SER A 395 -7.57 26.35 -6.63
N LEU A 396 -8.37 26.53 -5.60
CA LEU A 396 -8.60 25.53 -4.57
C LEU A 396 -10.08 25.44 -4.22
N VAL A 397 -10.62 24.24 -4.35
CA VAL A 397 -11.91 23.87 -3.78
C VAL A 397 -11.64 22.88 -2.65
N VAL A 398 -12.24 23.09 -1.48
CA VAL A 398 -12.17 22.20 -0.34
C VAL A 398 -13.53 21.57 -0.05
N SER A 399 -13.54 20.27 0.26
CA SER A 399 -14.77 19.51 0.44
C SER A 399 -14.61 18.47 1.55
N GLY A 400 -15.71 17.90 1.98
CA GLY A 400 -15.70 16.90 3.01
C GLY A 400 -16.26 17.37 4.33
N THR A 401 -16.37 16.43 5.28
CA THR A 401 -16.80 16.77 6.64
C THR A 401 -15.72 17.58 7.39
N ARG A 402 -14.48 17.59 6.86
CA ARG A 402 -13.32 18.34 7.37
C ARG A 402 -12.90 19.48 6.42
N ALA A 403 -13.81 19.96 5.56
CA ALA A 403 -13.51 21.03 4.61
C ALA A 403 -13.01 22.32 5.28
N GLU A 404 -13.60 22.72 6.39
CA GLU A 404 -13.22 23.92 7.12
C GLU A 404 -11.82 23.82 7.74
N GLU A 405 -11.43 22.63 8.22
CA GLU A 405 -10.08 22.39 8.75
C GLU A 405 -9.02 22.43 7.64
N VAL A 406 -9.33 21.85 6.48
CA VAL A 406 -8.46 21.95 5.30
C VAL A 406 -8.32 23.43 4.88
N ALA A 407 -9.43 24.17 4.85
CA ALA A 407 -9.42 25.60 4.53
C ALA A 407 -8.58 26.41 5.55
N LEU A 408 -8.73 26.11 6.84
CA LEU A 408 -7.93 26.72 7.90
C LEU A 408 -6.43 26.45 7.70
N ARG A 409 -6.06 25.18 7.46
CA ARG A 409 -4.66 24.79 7.23
C ARG A 409 -4.08 25.49 5.98
N MET A 410 -4.85 25.59 4.89
CA MET A 410 -4.43 26.30 3.68
C MET A 410 -4.24 27.80 3.91
N LYS A 411 -5.11 28.41 4.74
CA LYS A 411 -4.93 29.81 5.15
C LYS A 411 -3.61 30.02 5.89
N TYR A 412 -3.24 29.11 6.79
CA TYR A 412 -1.95 29.16 7.49
C TYR A 412 -0.77 28.88 6.57
N ALA A 413 -0.96 28.10 5.50
CA ALA A 413 0.04 27.93 4.45
C ALA A 413 0.22 29.16 3.55
N GLY A 414 -0.66 30.16 3.66
CA GLY A 414 -0.59 31.40 2.91
C GLY A 414 -1.54 31.51 1.71
N PHE A 415 -2.52 30.58 1.57
CA PHE A 415 -3.51 30.63 0.50
C PHE A 415 -4.92 30.90 1.04
N THR A 416 -5.54 32.01 0.61
CA THR A 416 -6.84 32.47 1.11
C THR A 416 -7.95 32.49 0.07
N ASP A 417 -7.61 32.42 -1.21
CA ASP A 417 -8.60 32.40 -2.32
C ASP A 417 -9.07 30.96 -2.59
N MET A 418 -9.96 30.45 -1.73
CA MET A 418 -10.49 29.10 -1.84
C MET A 418 -12.02 29.06 -1.70
N ARG A 419 -12.64 28.02 -2.24
CA ARG A 419 -14.07 27.75 -2.07
C ARG A 419 -14.29 26.55 -1.17
N VAL A 420 -15.08 26.73 -0.12
CA VAL A 420 -15.48 25.65 0.80
C VAL A 420 -16.85 25.15 0.35
N ILE A 421 -16.89 23.91 -0.16
CA ILE A 421 -18.09 23.28 -0.70
C ILE A 421 -18.21 21.87 -0.11
N PRO A 422 -19.03 21.66 0.94
CA PRO A 422 -19.14 20.35 1.61
C PRO A 422 -19.66 19.25 0.68
N GLY A 423 -20.58 19.57 -0.23
CA GLY A 423 -21.16 18.62 -1.19
C GLY A 423 -20.17 18.15 -2.25
N ARG A 424 -19.95 16.83 -2.37
CA ARG A 424 -18.93 16.25 -3.27
C ARG A 424 -19.18 16.55 -4.74
N GLN A 425 -20.45 16.46 -5.17
CA GLN A 425 -20.80 16.68 -6.57
C GLN A 425 -20.58 18.15 -6.96
N ASP A 426 -21.11 19.07 -6.16
CA ASP A 426 -20.97 20.51 -6.42
C ASP A 426 -19.49 20.97 -6.32
N ALA A 427 -18.74 20.36 -5.41
CA ALA A 427 -17.30 20.59 -5.28
C ALA A 427 -16.53 20.16 -6.54
N LEU A 428 -16.84 18.94 -7.06
CA LEU A 428 -16.22 18.44 -8.29
C LEU A 428 -16.59 19.31 -9.50
N ASP A 429 -17.86 19.70 -9.63
CA ASP A 429 -18.33 20.51 -10.74
C ASP A 429 -17.72 21.92 -10.70
N THR A 430 -17.63 22.51 -9.51
CA THR A 430 -16.98 23.82 -9.31
C THR A 430 -15.48 23.75 -9.64
N ALA A 431 -14.80 22.73 -9.16
CA ALA A 431 -13.35 22.57 -9.40
C ALA A 431 -13.05 22.34 -10.89
N LEU A 432 -13.85 21.52 -11.58
CA LEU A 432 -13.74 21.33 -13.03
C LEU A 432 -14.01 22.63 -13.79
N ALA A 433 -15.03 23.40 -13.39
CA ALA A 433 -15.34 24.69 -14.03
C ALA A 433 -14.21 25.73 -13.87
N GLN A 434 -13.49 25.70 -12.75
CA GLN A 434 -12.33 26.58 -12.49
C GLN A 434 -11.05 26.10 -13.18
N THR A 435 -11.00 24.84 -13.64
CA THR A 435 -9.82 24.30 -14.32
C THR A 435 -9.88 24.61 -15.81
N PRO A 436 -8.93 25.36 -16.39
CA PRO A 436 -8.92 25.64 -17.83
C PRO A 436 -8.78 24.38 -18.69
N PRO A 437 -9.30 24.37 -19.91
CA PRO A 437 -9.05 23.28 -20.85
C PRO A 437 -7.55 23.00 -21.03
N GLY A 438 -7.18 21.74 -21.11
CA GLY A 438 -5.79 21.31 -21.26
C GLY A 438 -4.95 21.30 -19.97
N GLN A 439 -5.50 21.79 -18.86
CA GLN A 439 -4.87 21.70 -17.55
C GLN A 439 -5.52 20.58 -16.70
N PRO A 440 -4.76 19.87 -15.87
CA PRO A 440 -5.30 18.84 -14.99
C PRO A 440 -5.91 19.43 -13.71
N LEU A 441 -7.06 18.89 -13.31
CA LEU A 441 -7.60 19.02 -11.95
C LEU A 441 -6.98 17.94 -11.06
N TYR A 442 -6.27 18.32 -10.02
CA TYR A 442 -5.75 17.39 -9.01
C TYR A 442 -6.75 17.21 -7.88
N ILE A 443 -7.20 15.99 -7.67
CA ILE A 443 -8.15 15.64 -6.59
C ILE A 443 -7.38 14.90 -5.50
N LEU A 444 -7.13 15.57 -4.37
CA LEU A 444 -6.43 15.04 -3.20
C LEU A 444 -7.47 14.65 -2.14
N ALA A 445 -7.71 13.36 -1.98
CA ALA A 445 -8.84 12.91 -1.20
C ALA A 445 -8.48 11.83 -0.17
N GLY A 446 -9.09 11.88 1.01
CA GLY A 446 -9.17 10.77 1.96
C GLY A 446 -9.96 9.59 1.37
N TYR A 447 -10.00 8.45 2.07
CA TYR A 447 -10.59 7.22 1.53
C TYR A 447 -12.08 7.36 1.18
N THR A 448 -12.88 7.88 2.11
CA THR A 448 -14.33 8.05 1.89
C THR A 448 -14.63 9.04 0.77
N PRO A 449 -14.08 10.29 0.78
CA PRO A 449 -14.29 11.21 -0.33
C PRO A 449 -13.80 10.69 -1.68
N MET A 450 -12.66 10.00 -1.73
CA MET A 450 -12.15 9.38 -2.95
C MET A 450 -13.18 8.40 -3.56
N ARG A 451 -13.75 7.52 -2.72
CA ARG A 451 -14.79 6.58 -3.19
C ARG A 451 -16.06 7.29 -3.63
N GLU A 452 -16.43 8.38 -2.98
CA GLU A 452 -17.60 9.19 -3.35
C GLU A 452 -17.38 9.88 -4.70
N PHE A 453 -16.24 10.51 -4.94
CA PHE A 453 -15.88 11.10 -6.24
C PHE A 453 -15.89 10.04 -7.33
N ARG A 454 -15.30 8.89 -7.09
CA ARG A 454 -15.27 7.83 -8.09
C ARG A 454 -16.67 7.30 -8.43
N ARG A 455 -17.58 7.20 -7.45
CA ARG A 455 -18.99 6.87 -7.73
C ARG A 455 -19.67 7.94 -8.58
N ILE A 456 -19.37 9.23 -8.36
CA ILE A 456 -19.88 10.31 -9.19
C ILE A 456 -19.33 10.17 -10.61
N MET A 457 -18.03 9.95 -10.78
CA MET A 457 -17.36 9.76 -12.06
C MET A 457 -17.86 8.52 -12.79
N GLN A 458 -18.09 7.41 -12.09
CA GLN A 458 -18.68 6.19 -12.65
C GLN A 458 -20.10 6.44 -13.18
N ARG A 459 -20.95 7.16 -12.43
CA ARG A 459 -22.31 7.52 -12.89
C ARG A 459 -22.29 8.41 -14.13
N ARG A 460 -21.20 9.16 -14.35
CA ARG A 460 -20.98 9.98 -15.54
C ARG A 460 -20.33 9.22 -16.69
N GLY A 461 -20.00 7.94 -16.49
CA GLY A 461 -19.34 7.10 -17.50
C GLY A 461 -17.85 7.40 -17.71
N TRP A 462 -17.19 8.13 -16.79
CA TRP A 462 -15.79 8.50 -16.93
C TRP A 462 -14.83 7.39 -16.47
N VAL A 463 -15.27 6.50 -15.59
CA VAL A 463 -14.49 5.37 -15.08
C VAL A 463 -15.34 4.11 -15.02
N PRO A 464 -14.76 2.92 -15.19
CA PRO A 464 -15.45 1.66 -14.98
C PRO A 464 -15.76 1.43 -13.49
N PRO A 465 -16.64 0.48 -13.16
CA PRO A 465 -16.82 0.01 -11.81
C PRO A 465 -15.51 -0.50 -11.20
N PHE A 466 -15.22 -0.15 -9.94
CA PHE A 466 -13.95 -0.49 -9.30
C PHE A 466 -13.68 -2.00 -9.10
N TRP A 467 -14.69 -2.85 -9.28
CA TRP A 467 -14.56 -4.31 -9.24
C TRP A 467 -14.18 -4.93 -10.57
N GLU A 468 -14.09 -4.16 -11.63
CA GLU A 468 -13.65 -4.58 -12.98
C GLU A 468 -12.16 -4.30 -13.23
N GLU A 469 -11.46 -3.72 -12.24
CA GLU A 469 -10.03 -3.40 -12.29
C GLU A 469 -9.13 -4.49 -11.70
#